data_7899333a39dfc3185cbe2437b5223ea2
#
_entry.id   7899333a39dfc3185cbe2437b5223ea2
#
_cell.length_a   1.000
_cell.length_b   1.000
_cell.length_c   1.000
_cell.angle_alpha   90.00
_cell.angle_beta   90.00
_cell.angle_gamma   90.00
#
_symmetry.space_group_name_H-M   'P 1'
#
loop_
_entity.id
_entity.type
_entity.pdbx_description
1 polymer ?
#
loop_
_entity_poly.entity_id
_entity_poly.type
_entity_poly.pdbx_seq_one_letter_code
_entity_poly.pdbx_strand_id
1 'polypeptide(L)'
;IEETDGHLTINKNNIFVSDNANMLSQKMKEKIYQLNKQLAASTNGAQLEVVTIPELPRGEDIESYANKIFNQLGIGDRNEDNGVLYLIALDEREFRLEVGYGLEGLIPDGKADDIINNDDVVDAFKDEDYDTGVSQVVDEVFGIMNTKTALVDSQIKNVESQRTKLMFFHWTGVVVLGLLVFVSLLLVVNLLRARVFLKENYKKYQTETTSITGDDEMQRVVKHTELYHILLSGLLIGMSVKGVNRAIVQGRLLRNPSAEKKMFGRILIGDTLYSGNGDILTTAYLASNYNSDNWSDNNNSGSGGGSSWGSFGGGSSGGGGASGGW
;
A
#
# COMPACT_ATOMS: atom_id res chain seq x y z
N ILE A 1 -28.13 5.96 -11.18
CA ILE A 1 -28.33 4.79 -10.31
C ILE A 1 -27.23 3.81 -10.64
N GLU A 2 -26.43 3.43 -9.67
CA GLU A 2 -25.34 2.49 -9.81
C GLU A 2 -25.67 1.28 -8.94
N GLU A 3 -25.65 0.10 -9.53
CA GLU A 3 -25.98 -1.15 -8.85
C GLU A 3 -24.70 -1.72 -8.21
N THR A 4 -24.74 -1.89 -6.89
CA THR A 4 -23.67 -2.53 -6.13
C THR A 4 -24.12 -3.93 -5.76
N ASP A 5 -23.77 -5.02 -6.20
CA ASP A 5 -24.10 -6.43 -5.92
C ASP A 5 -25.54 -6.91 -6.26
N GLY A 6 -26.34 -6.13 -6.95
CA GLY A 6 -27.69 -6.52 -7.37
C GLY A 6 -28.81 -6.31 -6.33
N HIS A 7 -28.48 -5.90 -5.10
CA HIS A 7 -29.45 -5.64 -4.01
C HIS A 7 -29.54 -4.17 -3.64
N LEU A 8 -28.50 -3.37 -3.95
CA LEU A 8 -28.42 -1.97 -3.59
C LEU A 8 -28.26 -1.10 -4.82
N THR A 9 -29.11 -0.09 -4.94
CA THR A 9 -29.04 0.93 -5.99
C THR A 9 -28.76 2.29 -5.36
N ILE A 10 -27.63 2.90 -5.73
CA ILE A 10 -27.23 4.20 -5.21
C ILE A 10 -27.87 5.33 -6.01
N ASN A 11 -28.45 6.31 -5.32
CA ASN A 11 -29.05 7.47 -5.94
C ASN A 11 -27.99 8.54 -6.25
N LYS A 12 -27.55 8.63 -7.50
CA LYS A 12 -26.53 9.62 -7.92
C LYS A 12 -26.92 11.10 -7.74
N ASN A 13 -28.20 11.40 -7.62
CA ASN A 13 -28.67 12.77 -7.40
C ASN A 13 -28.66 13.17 -5.92
N ASN A 14 -28.73 12.18 -5.04
CA ASN A 14 -28.62 12.35 -3.59
C ASN A 14 -27.94 11.11 -3.03
N ILE A 15 -26.61 11.09 -3.03
CA ILE A 15 -25.82 9.94 -2.59
C ILE A 15 -25.97 9.64 -1.09
N PHE A 16 -26.47 10.59 -0.32
CA PHE A 16 -26.64 10.44 1.13
C PHE A 16 -27.88 9.67 1.53
N VAL A 17 -28.77 9.35 0.55
CA VAL A 17 -29.97 8.54 0.78
C VAL A 17 -30.17 7.57 -0.36
N SER A 18 -30.07 6.29 -0.06
CA SER A 18 -30.33 5.19 -0.99
C SER A 18 -31.51 4.36 -0.48
N ASP A 19 -32.73 4.86 -0.73
CA ASP A 19 -33.97 4.30 -0.23
C ASP A 19 -34.51 3.23 -1.18
N ASN A 20 -33.99 2.00 -1.08
CA ASN A 20 -34.36 0.88 -1.93
C ASN A 20 -35.61 0.16 -1.41
N ALA A 21 -35.94 0.26 -0.14
CA ALA A 21 -37.17 -0.25 0.45
C ALA A 21 -38.38 0.70 0.26
N ASN A 22 -38.14 1.90 -0.29
CA ASN A 22 -39.13 2.93 -0.48
C ASN A 22 -39.89 3.31 0.81
N MET A 23 -39.16 3.39 1.93
CA MET A 23 -39.69 3.66 3.27
C MET A 23 -39.73 5.16 3.61
N LEU A 24 -38.92 5.98 2.94
CA LEU A 24 -38.72 7.37 3.33
C LEU A 24 -39.48 8.33 2.44
N SER A 25 -40.09 9.36 3.06
CA SER A 25 -40.72 10.44 2.31
C SER A 25 -39.68 11.32 1.60
N GLN A 26 -40.09 12.04 0.57
CA GLN A 26 -39.25 13.01 -0.13
C GLN A 26 -38.75 14.11 0.81
N LYS A 27 -39.56 14.49 1.80
CA LYS A 27 -39.17 15.48 2.82
C LYS A 27 -38.00 14.96 3.67
N MET A 28 -38.03 13.67 4.05
CA MET A 28 -36.96 13.07 4.84
C MET A 28 -35.66 12.97 4.01
N LYS A 29 -35.75 12.55 2.78
CA LYS A 29 -34.60 12.51 1.84
C LYS A 29 -33.96 13.90 1.66
N GLU A 30 -34.76 14.93 1.52
CA GLU A 30 -34.26 16.31 1.43
C GLU A 30 -33.61 16.78 2.75
N LYS A 31 -34.21 16.45 3.90
CA LYS A 31 -33.64 16.75 5.22
C LYS A 31 -32.22 16.17 5.33
N ILE A 32 -32.05 14.88 5.05
CA ILE A 32 -30.74 14.21 5.13
C ILE A 32 -29.72 14.89 4.19
N TYR A 33 -30.14 15.25 2.97
CA TYR A 33 -29.30 16.00 2.05
C TYR A 33 -28.83 17.34 2.60
N GLN A 34 -29.73 18.11 3.19
CA GLN A 34 -29.39 19.43 3.77
C GLN A 34 -28.49 19.31 5.00
N LEU A 35 -28.67 18.28 5.84
CA LEU A 35 -27.78 18.01 6.97
C LEU A 35 -26.36 17.67 6.48
N ASN A 36 -26.22 16.85 5.45
CA ASN A 36 -24.90 16.53 4.87
C ASN A 36 -24.22 17.74 4.25
N LYS A 37 -24.98 18.66 3.65
CA LYS A 37 -24.43 19.95 3.18
C LYS A 37 -23.89 20.81 4.32
N GLN A 38 -24.56 20.78 5.47
CA GLN A 38 -24.09 21.48 6.68
C GLN A 38 -22.84 20.78 7.24
N LEU A 39 -22.80 19.46 7.32
CA LEU A 39 -21.60 18.71 7.69
C LEU A 39 -20.42 19.05 6.79
N ALA A 40 -20.60 19.01 5.50
CA ALA A 40 -19.54 19.36 4.53
C ALA A 40 -19.01 20.79 4.72
N ALA A 41 -19.85 21.73 5.16
CA ALA A 41 -19.45 23.11 5.42
C ALA A 41 -18.79 23.32 6.79
N SER A 42 -19.08 22.48 7.78
CA SER A 42 -18.65 22.63 9.19
C SER A 42 -17.57 21.63 9.61
N THR A 43 -17.34 20.58 8.82
CA THR A 43 -16.39 19.49 9.12
C THR A 43 -15.46 19.26 7.93
N ASN A 44 -14.45 18.41 8.11
CA ASN A 44 -13.53 18.00 7.04
C ASN A 44 -14.14 16.88 6.18
N GLY A 45 -15.30 17.11 5.57
CA GLY A 45 -15.90 16.14 4.66
C GLY A 45 -16.65 14.99 5.33
N ALA A 46 -17.10 15.16 6.58
CA ALA A 46 -17.92 14.16 7.25
C ALA A 46 -19.23 13.90 6.49
N GLN A 47 -19.64 12.64 6.45
CA GLN A 47 -20.83 12.18 5.73
C GLN A 47 -21.67 11.25 6.60
N LEU A 48 -22.99 11.44 6.53
CA LEU A 48 -23.99 10.59 7.13
C LEU A 48 -24.90 10.04 6.01
N GLU A 49 -24.79 8.74 5.72
CA GLU A 49 -25.62 8.08 4.71
C GLU A 49 -26.70 7.25 5.36
N VAL A 50 -27.89 7.27 4.76
CA VAL A 50 -29.01 6.40 5.10
C VAL A 50 -29.31 5.48 3.93
N VAL A 51 -29.25 4.19 4.17
CA VAL A 51 -29.55 3.15 3.20
C VAL A 51 -30.70 2.32 3.73
N THR A 52 -31.75 2.16 2.92
CA THR A 52 -32.81 1.20 3.18
C THR A 52 -32.82 0.11 2.13
N ILE A 53 -33.03 -1.13 2.54
CA ILE A 53 -33.17 -2.29 1.66
C ILE A 53 -34.43 -3.09 2.01
N PRO A 54 -35.09 -3.72 1.02
CA PRO A 54 -36.24 -4.58 1.30
C PRO A 54 -35.88 -5.79 2.17
N GLU A 55 -34.81 -6.48 1.82
CA GLU A 55 -34.29 -7.68 2.48
C GLU A 55 -32.77 -7.74 2.41
N LEU A 56 -32.14 -8.44 3.35
CA LEU A 56 -30.70 -8.73 3.31
C LEU A 56 -30.37 -9.75 2.23
N PRO A 57 -29.19 -9.64 1.58
CA PRO A 57 -28.72 -10.70 0.69
C PRO A 57 -28.60 -12.04 1.41
N ARG A 58 -28.90 -13.13 0.71
CA ARG A 58 -28.89 -14.48 1.30
C ARG A 58 -27.55 -14.83 1.92
N GLY A 59 -27.59 -15.12 3.22
CA GLY A 59 -26.39 -15.55 3.98
C GLY A 59 -25.55 -14.42 4.54
N GLU A 60 -25.95 -13.17 4.34
CA GLU A 60 -25.36 -12.00 5.00
C GLU A 60 -26.15 -11.66 6.27
N ASP A 61 -25.45 -11.22 7.32
CA ASP A 61 -26.04 -10.53 8.46
C ASP A 61 -25.92 -9.01 8.27
N ILE A 62 -26.70 -8.26 9.03
CA ILE A 62 -26.76 -6.81 8.87
C ILE A 62 -25.43 -6.12 9.18
N GLU A 63 -24.63 -6.67 10.08
CA GLU A 63 -23.31 -6.14 10.48
C GLU A 63 -22.31 -6.28 9.34
N SER A 64 -22.15 -7.50 8.84
CA SER A 64 -21.25 -7.79 7.71
C SER A 64 -21.65 -7.00 6.47
N TYR A 65 -22.96 -6.91 6.21
CA TYR A 65 -23.45 -6.19 5.04
C TYR A 65 -23.29 -4.68 5.15
N ALA A 66 -23.55 -4.08 6.32
CA ALA A 66 -23.32 -2.67 6.56
C ALA A 66 -21.83 -2.30 6.40
N ASN A 67 -20.92 -3.09 6.99
CA ASN A 67 -19.49 -2.88 6.85
C ASN A 67 -19.03 -2.98 5.39
N LYS A 68 -19.53 -3.95 4.64
CA LYS A 68 -19.26 -4.12 3.20
C LYS A 68 -19.72 -2.90 2.40
N ILE A 69 -20.97 -2.43 2.59
CA ILE A 69 -21.49 -1.23 1.93
C ILE A 69 -20.67 -0.01 2.30
N PHE A 70 -20.39 0.21 3.58
CA PHE A 70 -19.63 1.34 4.07
C PHE A 70 -18.28 1.46 3.35
N ASN A 71 -17.53 0.35 3.32
CA ASN A 71 -16.19 0.31 2.71
C ASN A 71 -16.22 0.36 1.18
N GLN A 72 -17.23 -0.23 0.53
CA GLN A 72 -17.39 -0.16 -0.92
C GLN A 72 -17.71 1.25 -1.39
N LEU A 73 -18.59 1.96 -0.69
CA LEU A 73 -18.95 3.33 -1.00
C LEU A 73 -17.86 4.32 -0.56
N GLY A 74 -17.11 4.00 0.50
CA GLY A 74 -16.10 4.88 1.05
C GLY A 74 -16.72 6.12 1.68
N ILE A 75 -17.67 5.91 2.61
CA ILE A 75 -18.44 6.98 3.25
C ILE A 75 -17.54 7.82 4.16
N GLY A 76 -17.56 9.15 4.02
CA GLY A 76 -16.71 10.08 4.74
C GLY A 76 -15.41 10.41 4.02
N ASP A 77 -14.58 11.28 4.61
CA ASP A 77 -13.28 11.64 4.07
C ASP A 77 -12.25 10.54 4.32
N ARG A 78 -11.42 10.24 3.32
CA ARG A 78 -10.39 9.18 3.36
C ARG A 78 -9.34 9.37 4.45
N ASN A 79 -9.02 10.62 4.82
CA ASN A 79 -7.97 10.90 5.79
C ASN A 79 -8.51 10.99 7.21
N GLU A 80 -9.81 11.31 7.31
CA GLU A 80 -10.49 11.52 8.59
C GLU A 80 -11.30 10.29 9.03
N ASP A 81 -11.66 9.39 8.09
CA ASP A 81 -12.54 8.22 8.31
C ASP A 81 -13.83 8.60 9.09
N ASN A 82 -14.41 9.76 8.74
CA ASN A 82 -15.48 10.42 9.48
C ASN A 82 -16.87 10.21 8.86
N GLY A 83 -17.10 9.02 8.32
CA GLY A 83 -18.39 8.59 7.81
C GLY A 83 -19.25 7.89 8.85
N VAL A 84 -20.57 7.95 8.64
CA VAL A 84 -21.56 7.12 9.35
C VAL A 84 -22.54 6.59 8.32
N LEU A 85 -22.88 5.30 8.43
CA LEU A 85 -23.92 4.64 7.65
C LEU A 85 -25.02 4.17 8.58
N TYR A 86 -26.28 4.56 8.30
CA TYR A 86 -27.44 3.98 8.91
C TYR A 86 -28.15 3.07 7.90
N LEU A 87 -27.97 1.76 8.06
CA LEU A 87 -28.58 0.72 7.24
C LEU A 87 -29.85 0.19 7.89
N ILE A 88 -30.92 0.05 7.13
CA ILE A 88 -32.22 -0.48 7.57
C ILE A 88 -32.65 -1.59 6.61
N ALA A 89 -32.90 -2.79 7.14
CA ALA A 89 -33.41 -3.96 6.44
C ALA A 89 -34.86 -4.20 6.85
N LEU A 90 -35.79 -3.99 5.92
CA LEU A 90 -37.23 -3.90 6.24
C LEU A 90 -37.82 -5.27 6.61
N ASP A 91 -37.54 -6.31 5.85
CA ASP A 91 -38.14 -7.63 6.06
C ASP A 91 -37.61 -8.32 7.32
N GLU A 92 -36.32 -8.12 7.64
CA GLU A 92 -35.67 -8.60 8.87
C GLU A 92 -36.08 -7.79 10.09
N ARG A 93 -36.58 -6.58 9.89
CA ARG A 93 -36.83 -5.59 10.96
C ARG A 93 -35.59 -5.31 11.76
N GLU A 94 -34.49 -5.11 11.07
CA GLU A 94 -33.20 -4.83 11.66
C GLU A 94 -32.65 -3.51 11.13
N PHE A 95 -31.87 -2.84 11.98
CA PHE A 95 -31.09 -1.68 11.59
C PHE A 95 -29.68 -1.73 12.17
N ARG A 96 -28.76 -1.06 11.50
CA ARG A 96 -27.36 -0.97 11.89
C ARG A 96 -26.86 0.45 11.74
N LEU A 97 -26.18 0.96 12.77
CA LEU A 97 -25.36 2.16 12.67
C LEU A 97 -23.90 1.76 12.58
N GLU A 98 -23.31 1.91 11.40
CA GLU A 98 -21.89 1.64 11.14
C GLU A 98 -21.13 2.94 11.23
N VAL A 99 -20.04 2.96 12.01
CA VAL A 99 -19.27 4.18 12.35
C VAL A 99 -17.86 4.07 11.82
N GLY A 100 -17.40 5.09 11.09
CA GLY A 100 -16.04 5.18 10.60
C GLY A 100 -15.03 5.38 11.72
N TYR A 101 -13.81 4.88 11.55
CA TYR A 101 -12.73 4.92 12.54
C TYR A 101 -12.49 6.30 13.16
N GLY A 102 -12.67 7.37 12.36
CA GLY A 102 -12.48 8.74 12.82
C GLY A 102 -13.51 9.20 13.85
N LEU A 103 -14.68 8.57 13.88
CA LEU A 103 -15.79 8.92 14.75
C LEU A 103 -16.01 7.97 15.95
N GLU A 104 -15.30 6.84 16.02
CA GLU A 104 -15.43 5.89 17.14
C GLU A 104 -15.20 6.52 18.52
N GLY A 105 -14.36 7.55 18.59
CA GLY A 105 -14.15 8.30 19.84
C GLY A 105 -15.33 9.20 20.26
N LEU A 106 -16.21 9.55 19.30
CA LEU A 106 -17.39 10.39 19.52
C LEU A 106 -18.67 9.56 19.59
N ILE A 107 -18.74 8.51 18.78
CA ILE A 107 -19.85 7.55 18.70
C ILE A 107 -19.26 6.14 18.91
N PRO A 108 -18.82 5.81 20.12
CA PRO A 108 -18.44 4.43 20.44
C PRO A 108 -19.66 3.51 20.40
N ASP A 109 -19.43 2.19 20.31
CA ASP A 109 -20.49 1.18 20.15
C ASP A 109 -21.65 1.35 21.12
N GLY A 110 -21.37 1.60 22.41
CA GLY A 110 -22.41 1.83 23.41
C GLY A 110 -23.25 3.10 23.15
N LYS A 111 -22.64 4.16 22.60
CA LYS A 111 -23.39 5.37 22.22
C LYS A 111 -24.18 5.14 20.93
N ALA A 112 -23.64 4.39 19.99
CA ALA A 112 -24.37 3.96 18.78
C ALA A 112 -25.59 3.13 19.18
N ASP A 113 -25.43 2.21 20.12
CA ASP A 113 -26.53 1.40 20.67
C ASP A 113 -27.61 2.26 21.33
N ASP A 114 -27.24 3.20 22.21
CA ASP A 114 -28.15 4.15 22.84
C ASP A 114 -28.95 4.97 21.82
N ILE A 115 -28.38 5.32 20.69
CA ILE A 115 -29.00 6.12 19.63
C ILE A 115 -30.06 5.29 18.90
N ILE A 116 -29.70 4.11 18.40
CA ILE A 116 -30.59 3.33 17.51
C ILE A 116 -31.62 2.48 18.27
N ASN A 117 -31.28 2.04 19.49
CA ASN A 117 -32.15 1.23 20.34
C ASN A 117 -32.92 2.09 21.37
N ASN A 118 -32.95 3.41 21.17
CA ASN A 118 -33.82 4.28 21.95
C ASN A 118 -35.29 3.89 21.79
N ASP A 119 -36.05 3.87 22.91
CA ASP A 119 -37.47 3.46 22.91
C ASP A 119 -38.31 4.24 21.88
N ASP A 120 -38.07 5.56 21.77
CA ASP A 120 -38.83 6.43 20.86
C ASP A 120 -38.52 6.05 19.37
N VAL A 121 -37.28 5.65 19.05
CA VAL A 121 -36.89 5.19 17.72
C VAL A 121 -37.53 3.84 17.42
N VAL A 122 -37.39 2.89 18.33
CA VAL A 122 -37.93 1.53 18.16
C VAL A 122 -39.46 1.55 18.05
N ASP A 123 -40.15 2.37 18.86
CA ASP A 123 -41.61 2.49 18.83
C ASP A 123 -42.09 3.15 17.52
N ALA A 124 -41.37 4.19 17.01
CA ALA A 124 -41.69 4.77 15.71
C ALA A 124 -41.57 3.73 14.57
N PHE A 125 -40.53 2.88 14.61
CA PHE A 125 -40.37 1.80 13.63
C PHE A 125 -41.47 0.71 13.73
N LYS A 126 -41.90 0.35 14.98
CA LYS A 126 -43.02 -0.57 15.20
C LYS A 126 -44.36 -0.02 14.66
N ASP A 127 -44.51 1.32 14.78
CA ASP A 127 -45.70 2.02 14.27
C ASP A 127 -45.62 2.31 12.76
N GLU A 128 -44.59 1.82 12.09
CA GLU A 128 -44.30 2.05 10.65
C GLU A 128 -44.08 3.57 10.32
N ASP A 129 -43.86 4.41 11.35
CA ASP A 129 -43.49 5.82 11.16
C ASP A 129 -41.96 5.96 10.97
N TYR A 130 -41.51 5.42 9.84
CA TYR A 130 -40.08 5.37 9.51
C TYR A 130 -39.42 6.73 9.41
N ASP A 131 -40.14 7.74 8.90
CA ASP A 131 -39.64 9.10 8.82
C ASP A 131 -39.27 9.66 10.22
N THR A 132 -40.14 9.42 11.23
CA THR A 132 -39.88 9.86 12.61
C THR A 132 -38.71 9.09 13.21
N GLY A 133 -38.67 7.77 13.10
CA GLY A 133 -37.58 6.96 13.63
C GLY A 133 -36.22 7.32 13.00
N VAL A 134 -36.16 7.39 11.67
CA VAL A 134 -34.93 7.80 10.95
C VAL A 134 -34.55 9.24 11.30
N SER A 135 -35.53 10.15 11.43
CA SER A 135 -35.27 11.55 11.80
C SER A 135 -34.56 11.66 13.14
N GLN A 136 -34.98 10.90 14.15
CA GLN A 136 -34.40 10.92 15.50
C GLN A 136 -32.93 10.47 15.47
N VAL A 137 -32.64 9.33 14.82
CA VAL A 137 -31.26 8.81 14.68
C VAL A 137 -30.39 9.81 13.93
N VAL A 138 -30.86 10.30 12.79
CA VAL A 138 -30.11 11.24 11.94
C VAL A 138 -29.83 12.57 12.64
N ASP A 139 -30.82 13.11 13.40
CA ASP A 139 -30.63 14.37 14.14
C ASP A 139 -29.62 14.22 15.28
N GLU A 140 -29.66 13.09 16.02
CA GLU A 140 -28.72 12.85 17.09
C GLU A 140 -27.30 12.63 16.57
N VAL A 141 -27.13 11.77 15.56
CA VAL A 141 -25.82 11.55 14.90
C VAL A 141 -25.28 12.85 14.33
N PHE A 142 -26.11 13.62 13.61
CA PHE A 142 -25.71 14.92 13.07
C PHE A 142 -25.29 15.88 14.20
N GLY A 143 -26.05 15.94 15.30
CA GLY A 143 -25.73 16.78 16.44
C GLY A 143 -24.35 16.47 17.03
N ILE A 144 -23.99 15.19 17.12
CA ILE A 144 -22.68 14.74 17.60
C ILE A 144 -21.58 15.11 16.58
N MET A 145 -21.78 14.79 15.31
CA MET A 145 -20.80 15.05 14.25
C MET A 145 -20.53 16.54 14.04
N ASN A 146 -21.54 17.40 14.24
CA ASN A 146 -21.47 18.85 14.03
C ASN A 146 -21.00 19.63 15.28
N THR A 147 -20.68 18.98 16.38
CA THR A 147 -20.19 19.68 17.58
C THR A 147 -18.77 20.21 17.37
N LYS A 148 -18.47 21.38 17.94
CA LYS A 148 -17.11 21.96 17.91
C LYS A 148 -16.06 21.05 18.57
N THR A 149 -16.48 20.17 19.47
CA THR A 149 -15.63 19.17 20.13
C THR A 149 -15.16 18.11 19.12
N ALA A 150 -16.03 17.68 18.22
CA ALA A 150 -15.67 16.76 17.13
C ALA A 150 -14.57 17.35 16.22
N LEU A 151 -14.66 18.67 15.92
CA LEU A 151 -13.64 19.37 15.14
C LEU A 151 -12.29 19.46 15.87
N VAL A 152 -12.32 19.68 17.19
CA VAL A 152 -11.08 19.75 17.99
C VAL A 152 -10.44 18.38 18.15
N ASP A 153 -11.22 17.33 18.40
CA ASP A 153 -10.71 15.97 18.55
C ASP A 153 -10.19 15.39 17.22
N SER A 154 -10.87 15.67 16.10
CA SER A 154 -10.38 15.30 14.76
C SER A 154 -9.08 16.03 14.41
N GLN A 155 -8.95 17.30 14.77
CA GLN A 155 -7.70 18.05 14.57
C GLN A 155 -6.57 17.54 15.46
N ILE A 156 -6.85 17.19 16.73
CA ILE A 156 -5.86 16.62 17.65
C ILE A 156 -5.38 15.24 17.11
N LYS A 157 -6.32 14.38 16.72
CA LYS A 157 -6.02 13.05 16.16
C LYS A 157 -5.24 13.14 14.84
N ASN A 158 -5.58 14.11 14.00
CA ASN A 158 -4.85 14.38 12.75
C ASN A 158 -3.41 14.85 13.03
N VAL A 159 -3.22 15.76 13.98
CA VAL A 159 -1.88 16.22 14.41
C VAL A 159 -1.07 15.06 15.01
N GLU A 160 -1.68 14.19 15.81
CA GLU A 160 -1.03 13.00 16.39
C GLU A 160 -0.66 11.97 15.30
N SER A 161 -1.55 11.73 14.34
CA SER A 161 -1.30 10.86 13.19
C SER A 161 -0.15 11.40 12.33
N GLN A 162 -0.14 12.68 12.02
CA GLN A 162 0.95 13.35 11.31
C GLN A 162 2.28 13.26 12.08
N ARG A 163 2.24 13.46 13.39
CA ARG A 163 3.41 13.34 14.26
C ARG A 163 3.96 11.92 14.29
N THR A 164 3.09 10.92 14.34
CA THR A 164 3.46 9.50 14.31
C THR A 164 4.07 9.11 12.96
N LYS A 165 3.47 9.55 11.84
CA LYS A 165 4.01 9.37 10.49
C LYS A 165 5.38 10.04 10.35
N LEU A 166 5.55 11.27 10.84
CA LEU A 166 6.83 11.98 10.80
C LEU A 166 7.91 11.27 11.63
N MET A 167 7.57 10.79 12.82
CA MET A 167 8.48 9.99 13.65
C MET A 167 8.86 8.67 12.97
N PHE A 168 7.91 7.98 12.35
CA PHE A 168 8.19 6.76 11.60
C PHE A 168 9.15 7.03 10.43
N PHE A 169 8.93 8.08 9.64
CA PHE A 169 9.85 8.48 8.56
C PHE A 169 11.23 8.88 9.08
N HIS A 170 11.29 9.56 10.22
CA HIS A 170 12.57 9.93 10.84
C HIS A 170 13.36 8.70 11.28
N TRP A 171 12.71 7.75 11.97
CA TRP A 171 13.35 6.50 12.41
C TRP A 171 13.74 5.59 11.24
N THR A 172 12.92 5.48 10.20
CA THR A 172 13.28 4.74 8.99
C THR A 172 14.46 5.36 8.28
N GLY A 173 14.54 6.69 8.20
CA GLY A 173 15.70 7.42 7.68
C GLY A 173 16.99 7.13 8.46
N VAL A 174 16.94 7.13 9.78
CA VAL A 174 18.09 6.81 10.65
C VAL A 174 18.55 5.36 10.46
N VAL A 175 17.61 4.40 10.38
CA VAL A 175 17.92 2.98 10.15
C VAL A 175 18.56 2.78 8.78
N VAL A 176 18.02 3.40 7.73
CA VAL A 176 18.60 3.33 6.38
C VAL A 176 19.99 3.93 6.33
N LEU A 177 20.21 5.08 6.96
CA LEU A 177 21.52 5.72 7.06
C LEU A 177 22.52 4.81 7.81
N GLY A 178 22.11 4.22 8.92
CA GLY A 178 22.92 3.26 9.68
C GLY A 178 23.32 2.04 8.86
N LEU A 179 22.37 1.49 8.08
CA LEU A 179 22.62 0.38 7.15
C LEU A 179 23.63 0.77 6.05
N LEU A 180 23.49 1.95 5.47
CA LEU A 180 24.42 2.45 4.46
C LEU A 180 25.84 2.62 5.01
N VAL A 181 25.98 3.17 6.23
CA VAL A 181 27.27 3.28 6.91
C VAL A 181 27.87 1.91 7.20
N PHE A 182 27.06 0.96 7.68
CA PHE A 182 27.50 -0.42 7.96
C PHE A 182 27.98 -1.13 6.69
N VAL A 183 27.20 -1.05 5.60
CA VAL A 183 27.58 -1.60 4.29
C VAL A 183 28.86 -0.95 3.79
N SER A 184 29.00 0.37 3.89
CA SER A 184 30.22 1.10 3.53
C SER A 184 31.44 0.58 4.30
N LEU A 185 31.30 0.36 5.60
CA LEU A 185 32.39 -0.17 6.45
C LEU A 185 32.78 -1.58 6.02
N LEU A 186 31.80 -2.46 5.77
CA LEU A 186 32.06 -3.83 5.26
C LEU A 186 32.82 -3.78 3.93
N LEU A 187 32.46 -2.86 3.08
CA LEU A 187 33.09 -2.67 1.79
C LEU A 187 34.55 -2.22 1.93
N VAL A 188 34.85 -1.28 2.84
CA VAL A 188 36.23 -0.86 3.15
C VAL A 188 37.05 -2.03 3.68
N VAL A 189 36.48 -2.85 4.58
CA VAL A 189 37.17 -4.05 5.12
C VAL A 189 37.45 -5.05 3.99
N ASN A 190 36.50 -5.30 3.09
CA ASN A 190 36.71 -6.18 1.94
C ASN A 190 37.79 -5.66 0.97
N LEU A 191 37.86 -4.34 0.78
CA LEU A 191 38.90 -3.67 0.02
C LEU A 191 40.30 -3.92 0.58
N LEU A 192 40.45 -3.71 1.88
CA LEU A 192 41.72 -3.92 2.58
C LEU A 192 42.17 -5.40 2.46
N ARG A 193 41.19 -6.35 2.65
CA ARG A 193 41.46 -7.77 2.48
C ARG A 193 41.85 -8.14 1.05
N ALA A 194 41.20 -7.55 0.06
CA ALA A 194 41.53 -7.78 -1.34
C ALA A 194 42.93 -7.27 -1.69
N ARG A 195 43.30 -6.11 -1.16
CA ARG A 195 44.67 -5.55 -1.34
C ARG A 195 45.76 -6.43 -0.71
N VAL A 196 45.53 -6.92 0.50
CA VAL A 196 46.47 -7.84 1.16
C VAL A 196 46.60 -9.12 0.36
N PHE A 197 45.45 -9.73 -0.04
CA PHE A 197 45.44 -10.94 -0.87
C PHE A 197 46.15 -10.75 -2.20
N LEU A 198 45.94 -9.63 -2.88
CA LEU A 198 46.62 -9.30 -4.13
C LEU A 198 48.13 -9.19 -3.94
N LYS A 199 48.57 -8.53 -2.85
CA LYS A 199 50.00 -8.36 -2.51
C LYS A 199 50.67 -9.69 -2.19
N GLU A 200 50.02 -10.57 -1.44
CA GLU A 200 50.54 -11.89 -1.08
C GLU A 200 50.65 -12.83 -2.29
N ASN A 201 49.63 -12.82 -3.14
CA ASN A 201 49.58 -13.70 -4.31
C ASN A 201 50.33 -13.15 -5.52
N TYR A 202 50.68 -11.86 -5.53
CA TYR A 202 51.42 -11.25 -6.61
C TYR A 202 52.77 -11.95 -6.87
N LYS A 203 53.56 -12.20 -5.79
CA LYS A 203 54.83 -12.92 -5.87
C LYS A 203 54.68 -14.34 -6.38
N LYS A 204 53.64 -15.04 -5.97
CA LYS A 204 53.35 -16.39 -6.41
C LYS A 204 53.02 -16.46 -7.88
N TYR A 205 52.20 -15.55 -8.37
CA TYR A 205 51.88 -15.44 -9.80
C TYR A 205 53.04 -14.98 -10.64
N GLN A 206 53.90 -14.14 -10.14
CA GLN A 206 55.12 -13.70 -10.80
C GLN A 206 56.07 -14.89 -11.01
N THR A 207 56.21 -15.78 -10.07
CA THR A 207 57.05 -16.98 -10.15
C THR A 207 56.49 -18.04 -11.14
N GLU A 208 55.18 -18.20 -11.18
CA GLU A 208 54.51 -19.12 -12.12
C GLU A 208 54.50 -18.61 -13.58
N THR A 209 54.48 -17.30 -13.80
CA THR A 209 54.47 -16.69 -15.12
C THR A 209 55.84 -16.50 -15.76
N THR A 210 56.87 -16.38 -14.98
CA THR A 210 58.26 -16.33 -15.52
C THR A 210 58.65 -17.63 -16.27
N SER A 211 57.96 -18.71 -16.02
CA SER A 211 58.20 -19.97 -16.74
C SER A 211 57.44 -20.09 -18.06
N ILE A 212 56.51 -19.20 -18.40
CA ILE A 212 55.57 -19.38 -19.52
C ILE A 212 55.51 -18.17 -20.48
N THR A 213 55.66 -16.91 -20.02
CA THR A 213 55.64 -15.70 -20.86
C THR A 213 56.06 -14.47 -20.05
N GLY A 214 56.73 -13.52 -20.73
CA GLY A 214 57.39 -12.40 -20.10
C GLY A 214 56.52 -11.49 -19.19
N ASP A 215 57.22 -10.73 -18.38
CA ASP A 215 56.79 -9.87 -17.29
C ASP A 215 55.62 -8.88 -17.60
N ASP A 216 55.44 -8.56 -18.87
CA ASP A 216 54.45 -7.56 -19.36
C ASP A 216 53.00 -7.96 -19.19
N GLU A 217 52.67 -9.25 -19.24
CA GLU A 217 51.26 -9.72 -19.20
C GLU A 217 50.72 -9.78 -17.77
N MET A 218 51.59 -10.07 -16.78
CA MET A 218 51.19 -10.07 -15.39
C MET A 218 50.96 -8.64 -14.91
N GLN A 219 51.80 -7.70 -15.32
CA GLN A 219 51.64 -6.28 -15.04
C GLN A 219 50.34 -5.75 -15.69
N ARG A 220 49.97 -6.22 -16.87
CA ARG A 220 48.67 -5.90 -17.47
C ARG A 220 47.49 -6.39 -16.66
N VAL A 221 47.53 -7.63 -16.16
CA VAL A 221 46.44 -8.20 -15.36
C VAL A 221 46.32 -7.42 -14.02
N VAL A 222 47.43 -7.12 -13.38
CA VAL A 222 47.47 -6.33 -12.12
C VAL A 222 46.98 -4.91 -12.38
N LYS A 223 47.48 -4.24 -13.42
CA LYS A 223 47.02 -2.88 -13.79
C LYS A 223 45.56 -2.87 -14.19
N HIS A 224 45.06 -3.89 -14.91
CA HIS A 224 43.65 -4.01 -15.27
C HIS A 224 42.77 -4.24 -14.02
N THR A 225 43.28 -4.98 -13.04
CA THR A 225 42.60 -5.21 -11.76
C THR A 225 42.55 -3.93 -10.93
N GLU A 226 43.62 -3.16 -10.90
CA GLU A 226 43.65 -1.85 -10.22
C GLU A 226 42.75 -0.83 -10.92
N LEU A 227 42.75 -0.77 -12.25
CA LEU A 227 41.90 0.12 -13.03
C LEU A 227 40.39 -0.26 -12.85
N TYR A 228 40.08 -1.54 -12.87
CA TYR A 228 38.77 -2.07 -12.58
C TYR A 228 38.31 -1.74 -11.17
N HIS A 229 39.25 -1.76 -10.22
CA HIS A 229 39.06 -1.38 -8.86
C HIS A 229 38.72 0.12 -8.70
N ILE A 230 39.37 0.99 -9.45
CA ILE A 230 39.10 2.43 -9.43
C ILE A 230 37.78 2.76 -10.11
N LEU A 231 37.47 2.12 -11.24
CA LEU A 231 36.25 2.35 -12.01
C LEU A 231 34.99 1.77 -11.35
N LEU A 232 35.12 0.69 -10.57
CA LEU A 232 34.02 0.04 -9.84
C LEU A 232 34.02 0.35 -8.34
N SER A 233 34.81 1.31 -7.89
CA SER A 233 34.87 1.71 -6.47
C SER A 233 33.48 2.08 -5.91
N GLY A 234 32.56 2.54 -6.75
CA GLY A 234 31.18 2.80 -6.35
C GLY A 234 30.30 1.55 -6.22
N LEU A 235 30.63 0.43 -6.87
CA LEU A 235 29.83 -0.81 -6.86
C LEU A 235 30.47 -1.95 -6.06
N LEU A 236 31.76 -1.87 -5.74
CA LEU A 236 32.49 -2.69 -4.76
C LEU A 236 32.45 -4.23 -4.91
N ILE A 237 31.84 -4.74 -5.98
CA ILE A 237 31.75 -6.18 -6.24
C ILE A 237 33.11 -6.74 -6.66
N GLY A 238 33.96 -5.93 -7.31
CA GLY A 238 35.29 -6.33 -7.75
C GLY A 238 36.38 -6.29 -6.65
N MET A 239 36.07 -5.72 -5.47
CA MET A 239 37.05 -5.46 -4.43
C MET A 239 37.11 -6.51 -3.32
N SER A 240 36.31 -7.57 -3.43
CA SER A 240 36.43 -8.76 -2.59
C SER A 240 37.55 -9.68 -3.09
N VAL A 241 38.03 -10.58 -2.23
CA VAL A 241 38.97 -11.64 -2.64
C VAL A 241 38.44 -12.43 -3.84
N LYS A 242 37.11 -12.68 -3.87
CA LYS A 242 36.45 -13.32 -5.02
C LYS A 242 36.52 -12.47 -6.28
N GLY A 243 36.36 -11.17 -6.18
CA GLY A 243 36.47 -10.24 -7.31
C GLY A 243 37.87 -10.19 -7.89
N VAL A 244 38.89 -10.18 -7.05
CA VAL A 244 40.31 -10.24 -7.50
C VAL A 244 40.60 -11.55 -8.19
N ASN A 245 40.20 -12.69 -7.62
CA ASN A 245 40.34 -13.99 -8.27
C ASN A 245 39.63 -14.06 -9.62
N ARG A 246 38.41 -13.52 -9.69
CA ARG A 246 37.64 -13.43 -10.93
C ARG A 246 38.36 -12.60 -12.00
N ALA A 247 38.92 -11.46 -11.62
CA ALA A 247 39.68 -10.61 -12.54
C ALA A 247 40.93 -11.32 -13.08
N ILE A 248 41.64 -12.09 -12.26
CA ILE A 248 42.79 -12.89 -12.66
C ILE A 248 42.40 -13.98 -13.66
N VAL A 249 41.31 -14.72 -13.38
CA VAL A 249 40.79 -15.78 -14.26
C VAL A 249 40.33 -15.18 -15.59
N GLN A 250 39.62 -14.08 -15.57
CA GLN A 250 39.19 -13.37 -16.79
C GLN A 250 40.38 -12.87 -17.59
N GLY A 251 41.40 -12.31 -16.93
CA GLY A 251 42.65 -11.91 -17.60
C GLY A 251 43.34 -13.07 -18.31
N ARG A 252 43.37 -14.28 -17.72
CA ARG A 252 43.90 -15.49 -18.38
C ARG A 252 43.09 -15.90 -19.59
N LEU A 253 41.76 -15.93 -19.51
CA LEU A 253 40.88 -16.29 -20.64
C LEU A 253 40.97 -15.28 -21.78
N LEU A 254 41.14 -13.99 -21.48
CA LEU A 254 41.26 -12.92 -22.49
C LEU A 254 42.61 -12.86 -23.19
N ARG A 255 43.58 -13.71 -22.81
CA ARG A 255 44.83 -13.90 -23.55
C ARG A 255 44.62 -14.63 -24.89
N ASN A 256 43.54 -15.41 -24.98
CA ASN A 256 43.20 -16.07 -26.24
C ASN A 256 42.79 -15.02 -27.27
N PRO A 257 43.40 -14.95 -28.44
CA PRO A 257 43.08 -13.98 -29.47
C PRO A 257 41.64 -14.08 -30.00
N SER A 258 40.98 -15.24 -29.82
CA SER A 258 39.57 -15.46 -30.17
C SER A 258 38.60 -15.16 -29.00
N ALA A 259 39.07 -14.59 -27.91
CA ALA A 259 38.24 -14.33 -26.73
C ALA A 259 37.40 -13.05 -26.87
N GLU A 260 36.09 -13.20 -26.77
CA GLU A 260 35.14 -12.10 -26.77
C GLU A 260 34.50 -11.89 -25.36
N LYS A 261 34.48 -10.65 -24.89
CA LYS A 261 33.75 -10.29 -23.68
C LYS A 261 32.25 -10.24 -23.98
N LYS A 262 31.47 -10.95 -23.14
CA LYS A 262 30.00 -10.91 -23.16
C LYS A 262 29.48 -10.25 -21.84
N MET A 263 28.18 -9.97 -21.81
CA MET A 263 27.53 -9.36 -20.63
C MET A 263 27.78 -10.20 -19.36
N PHE A 264 27.70 -9.54 -18.18
CA PHE A 264 27.93 -10.13 -16.85
C PHE A 264 29.30 -10.78 -16.63
N GLY A 265 30.33 -10.31 -17.37
CA GLY A 265 31.70 -10.78 -17.22
C GLY A 265 31.93 -12.21 -17.77
N ARG A 266 31.05 -12.71 -18.62
CA ARG A 266 31.25 -13.96 -19.37
C ARG A 266 32.25 -13.73 -20.51
N ILE A 267 32.96 -14.78 -20.88
CA ILE A 267 33.94 -14.76 -22.00
C ILE A 267 33.63 -15.91 -22.94
N LEU A 268 33.50 -15.60 -24.22
CA LEU A 268 33.32 -16.58 -25.30
C LEU A 268 34.68 -16.80 -25.94
N ILE A 269 35.07 -18.07 -26.08
CA ILE A 269 36.29 -18.49 -26.79
C ILE A 269 35.90 -19.60 -27.78
N GLY A 270 35.88 -19.28 -29.06
CA GLY A 270 35.29 -20.15 -30.06
C GLY A 270 33.80 -20.40 -29.71
N ASP A 271 33.41 -21.68 -29.61
CA ASP A 271 32.03 -22.07 -29.26
C ASP A 271 31.82 -22.31 -27.75
N THR A 272 32.83 -22.04 -26.94
CA THR A 272 32.78 -22.30 -25.50
C THR A 272 32.58 -21.00 -24.71
N LEU A 273 31.46 -20.92 -23.95
CA LEU A 273 31.17 -19.81 -23.07
C LEU A 273 31.66 -20.11 -21.64
N TYR A 274 32.49 -19.22 -21.12
CA TYR A 274 33.00 -19.28 -19.77
C TYR A 274 32.26 -18.30 -18.82
N SER A 275 32.00 -18.72 -17.59
CA SER A 275 31.54 -17.83 -16.53
C SER A 275 32.64 -16.83 -16.16
N GLY A 276 32.27 -15.80 -15.43
CA GLY A 276 33.27 -14.87 -14.90
C GLY A 276 34.28 -15.51 -13.92
N ASN A 277 34.04 -16.71 -13.46
CA ASN A 277 34.94 -17.50 -12.58
C ASN A 277 35.74 -18.51 -13.33
N GLY A 278 35.57 -18.64 -14.68
CA GLY A 278 36.27 -19.57 -15.51
C GLY A 278 35.59 -20.92 -15.74
N ASP A 279 34.41 -21.12 -15.19
CA ASP A 279 33.65 -22.37 -15.38
C ASP A 279 33.04 -22.38 -16.78
N ILE A 280 33.03 -23.56 -17.43
CA ILE A 280 32.39 -23.74 -18.74
C ILE A 280 30.85 -23.78 -18.54
N LEU A 281 30.16 -22.88 -19.25
CA LEU A 281 28.71 -22.86 -19.29
C LEU A 281 28.20 -23.76 -20.38
N THR A 282 27.60 -24.88 -20.05
CA THR A 282 27.04 -25.83 -21.01
C THR A 282 25.80 -25.25 -21.72
N THR A 283 25.50 -25.76 -22.93
CA THR A 283 24.31 -25.36 -23.70
C THR A 283 22.99 -25.59 -22.95
N ALA A 284 22.92 -26.57 -22.06
CA ALA A 284 21.76 -26.83 -21.23
C ALA A 284 21.47 -25.66 -20.23
N TYR A 285 22.51 -25.01 -19.71
CA TYR A 285 22.38 -23.84 -18.85
C TYR A 285 21.89 -22.61 -19.62
N LEU A 286 22.27 -22.49 -20.89
CA LEU A 286 21.81 -21.39 -21.75
C LEU A 286 20.33 -21.55 -22.15
N ALA A 287 19.88 -22.79 -22.39
CA ALA A 287 18.47 -23.06 -22.72
C ALA A 287 17.51 -22.81 -21.58
N SER A 288 17.92 -23.05 -20.30
CA SER A 288 17.09 -22.81 -19.13
C SER A 288 16.89 -21.33 -18.80
N ASN A 289 17.78 -20.44 -19.26
CA ASN A 289 17.70 -19.00 -19.01
C ASN A 289 17.04 -18.20 -20.14
N TYR A 290 16.70 -18.82 -21.26
CA TYR A 290 16.11 -18.14 -22.42
C TYR A 290 14.57 -18.12 -22.42
N ASN A 291 13.93 -18.82 -21.46
CA ASN A 291 12.46 -18.95 -21.38
C ASN A 291 11.79 -18.05 -20.33
N SER A 292 12.45 -17.03 -19.81
CA SER A 292 11.87 -16.15 -18.79
C SER A 292 11.53 -14.73 -19.25
N ASP A 293 11.51 -14.46 -20.55
CA ASP A 293 11.07 -13.15 -21.06
C ASP A 293 9.62 -13.19 -21.53
N ASN A 294 8.70 -13.41 -20.55
CA ASN A 294 7.30 -13.03 -20.71
C ASN A 294 6.97 -11.95 -19.65
N TRP A 295 7.44 -10.76 -19.91
CA TRP A 295 6.91 -9.56 -19.27
C TRP A 295 5.66 -9.11 -20.04
N SER A 296 4.50 -9.43 -19.52
CA SER A 296 3.28 -8.74 -19.93
C SER A 296 3.16 -7.45 -19.12
N ASP A 297 3.41 -6.34 -19.79
CA ASP A 297 3.05 -5.02 -19.34
C ASP A 297 1.53 -4.91 -19.15
N ASN A 298 1.09 -4.77 -17.91
CA ASN A 298 -0.23 -4.24 -17.61
C ASN A 298 -0.07 -2.94 -16.82
N ASN A 299 0.28 -1.88 -17.55
CA ASN A 299 0.08 -0.51 -17.11
C ASN A 299 -1.38 -0.13 -17.36
N ASN A 300 -2.17 -0.02 -16.30
CA ASN A 300 -3.37 0.78 -16.33
C ASN A 300 -3.36 1.75 -15.14
N SER A 301 -2.73 2.89 -15.33
CA SER A 301 -2.81 4.05 -14.46
C SER A 301 -3.89 4.97 -15.02
N GLY A 302 -5.08 4.93 -14.42
CA GLY A 302 -6.14 5.88 -14.65
C GLY A 302 -6.19 6.88 -13.49
N SER A 303 -5.51 8.01 -13.61
CA SER A 303 -5.75 9.16 -12.75
C SER A 303 -6.91 9.96 -13.36
N GLY A 304 -7.99 10.12 -12.59
CA GLY A 304 -9.11 10.98 -12.93
C GLY A 304 -9.54 11.76 -11.69
N GLY A 305 -8.87 12.88 -11.43
CA GLY A 305 -9.35 13.86 -10.47
C GLY A 305 -10.52 14.63 -11.07
N GLY A 306 -11.69 14.51 -10.47
CA GLY A 306 -12.86 15.31 -10.75
C GLY A 306 -13.60 15.54 -9.45
N SER A 307 -13.40 16.72 -8.86
CA SER A 307 -14.20 17.18 -7.73
C SER A 307 -15.62 17.50 -8.22
N SER A 308 -16.50 16.52 -8.13
CA SER A 308 -17.95 16.75 -8.25
C SER A 308 -18.56 16.66 -6.84
N TRP A 309 -19.38 17.65 -6.54
CA TRP A 309 -20.22 17.66 -5.34
C TRP A 309 -21.10 16.42 -5.33
N GLY A 310 -20.91 15.56 -4.33
CA GLY A 310 -21.70 14.35 -4.17
C GLY A 310 -20.97 13.05 -4.53
N SER A 311 -19.65 12.98 -4.29
CA SER A 311 -18.90 11.72 -4.26
C SER A 311 -18.59 11.30 -2.82
N PHE A 312 -18.54 10.01 -2.55
CA PHE A 312 -18.03 9.48 -1.31
C PHE A 312 -16.54 9.81 -1.17
N GLY A 313 -16.14 10.16 0.05
CA GLY A 313 -14.79 10.65 0.32
C GLY A 313 -13.74 9.55 0.48
N GLY A 314 -14.15 8.27 0.51
CA GLY A 314 -13.27 7.11 0.64
C GLY A 314 -12.89 6.79 2.08
N GLY A 315 -13.74 7.13 3.05
CA GLY A 315 -13.61 6.73 4.45
C GLY A 315 -13.76 5.23 4.64
N SER A 316 -13.28 4.70 5.76
CA SER A 316 -13.29 3.28 6.10
C SER A 316 -13.86 3.05 7.51
N SER A 317 -14.44 1.87 7.72
CA SER A 317 -14.89 1.37 9.02
C SER A 317 -14.35 -0.03 9.26
N GLY A 318 -14.09 -0.34 10.52
CA GLY A 318 -13.68 -1.67 10.99
C GLY A 318 -14.80 -2.50 11.59
N GLY A 319 -16.06 -2.07 11.42
CA GLY A 319 -17.21 -2.72 12.04
C GLY A 319 -17.61 -2.10 13.39
N GLY A 320 -17.12 -0.90 13.71
CA GLY A 320 -17.60 -0.11 14.85
C GLY A 320 -19.05 0.31 14.65
N GLY A 321 -19.84 0.39 15.73
CA GLY A 321 -21.26 0.75 15.69
C GLY A 321 -22.14 -0.21 16.48
N ALA A 322 -23.43 -0.17 16.23
CA ALA A 322 -24.39 -1.05 16.89
C ALA A 322 -25.49 -1.53 15.94
N SER A 323 -26.07 -2.69 16.24
CA SER A 323 -27.23 -3.26 15.57
C SER A 323 -28.43 -3.33 16.51
N GLY A 324 -29.61 -3.27 15.97
CA GLY A 324 -30.86 -3.40 16.72
C GLY A 324 -32.00 -3.82 15.81
N GLY A 325 -33.19 -3.91 16.38
CA GLY A 325 -34.38 -4.30 15.63
C GLY A 325 -35.66 -3.83 16.30
N TRP A 326 -36.80 -3.97 15.59
CA TRP A 326 -38.11 -3.52 16.04
C TRP A 326 -39.22 -4.55 15.85
#